data_9eb26c34e953c26671fe4ecea7bc5cd6
#
_entry.id   9eb26c34e953c26671fe4ecea7bc5cd6
#
_cell.length_a   1.000
_cell.length_b   1.000
_cell.length_c   1.000
_cell.angle_alpha   90.00
_cell.angle_beta   90.00
_cell.angle_gamma   90.00
#
_symmetry.space_group_name_H-M   'P 1'
#
loop_
_entity.id
_entity.type
_entity.pdbx_description
1 polymer ?
#
loop_
_entity_poly.entity_id
_entity_poly.type
_entity_poly.pdbx_seq_one_letter_code
_entity_poly.pdbx_strand_id
1 'polypeptide(L)'
;MSTPGPVYTLAVVVLRFAVVIALFGAGWNVYRRLPGDDFSLFGGARQPYATELRIVRRTEPNENAPQGDDAAVKLYPIDVAAAQREYNSERRAGLRFEEFLRQRMGRQQPRTGHLDARGEATINVPPGRWWVHAKLSGAQQEMTWRLPVNVAGRERTVELNAENAYTRAKSF
;
A
#
# COMPACT_ATOMS: atom_id res chain seq x y z
N MET A 1 30.23 -27.94 -49.62
CA MET A 1 29.46 -27.67 -48.41
C MET A 1 30.04 -28.52 -47.30
N SER A 2 30.85 -27.93 -46.40
CA SER A 2 31.53 -28.68 -45.32
C SER A 2 30.53 -28.87 -44.17
N THR A 3 30.20 -30.13 -43.88
CA THR A 3 29.39 -30.50 -42.71
C THR A 3 30.13 -30.11 -41.45
N PRO A 4 29.48 -29.37 -40.51
CA PRO A 4 30.12 -29.00 -39.26
C PRO A 4 30.47 -30.29 -38.49
N GLY A 5 31.72 -30.40 -38.04
CA GLY A 5 32.20 -31.56 -37.29
C GLY A 5 31.45 -31.74 -35.96
N PRO A 6 31.40 -32.97 -35.42
CA PRO A 6 30.65 -33.29 -34.20
C PRO A 6 31.04 -32.43 -32.98
N VAL A 7 32.28 -31.97 -32.93
CA VAL A 7 32.80 -31.06 -31.89
C VAL A 7 32.13 -29.69 -31.94
N TYR A 8 31.88 -29.16 -33.14
CA TYR A 8 31.19 -27.86 -33.29
C TYR A 8 29.73 -27.93 -32.82
N THR A 9 29.05 -29.04 -33.16
CA THR A 9 27.66 -29.25 -32.73
C THR A 9 27.57 -29.37 -31.21
N LEU A 10 28.50 -30.06 -30.58
CA LEU A 10 28.56 -30.19 -29.12
C LEU A 10 28.84 -28.83 -28.45
N ALA A 11 29.78 -28.06 -28.98
CA ALA A 11 30.11 -26.74 -28.48
C ALA A 11 28.88 -25.77 -28.54
N VAL A 12 28.12 -25.79 -29.63
CA VAL A 12 26.90 -24.98 -29.77
C VAL A 12 25.81 -25.39 -28.78
N VAL A 13 25.64 -26.71 -28.54
CA VAL A 13 24.67 -27.21 -27.56
C VAL A 13 25.05 -26.75 -26.13
N VAL A 14 26.32 -26.93 -25.76
CA VAL A 14 26.83 -26.50 -24.46
C VAL A 14 26.63 -24.97 -24.24
N LEU A 15 26.96 -24.19 -25.29
CA LEU A 15 26.77 -22.72 -25.22
C LEU A 15 25.31 -22.35 -25.03
N ARG A 16 24.36 -22.99 -25.71
CA ARG A 16 22.93 -22.75 -25.54
C ARG A 16 22.48 -23.08 -24.12
N PHE A 17 22.88 -24.17 -23.54
CA PHE A 17 22.57 -24.52 -22.15
C PHE A 17 23.15 -23.51 -21.16
N ALA A 18 24.40 -23.07 -21.37
CA ALA A 18 25.04 -22.07 -20.52
C ALA A 18 24.25 -20.74 -20.52
N VAL A 19 23.79 -20.28 -21.70
CA VAL A 19 22.98 -19.07 -21.82
C VAL A 19 21.63 -19.20 -21.09
N VAL A 20 20.96 -20.35 -21.24
CA VAL A 20 19.70 -20.62 -20.55
C VAL A 20 19.89 -20.61 -19.03
N ILE A 21 20.92 -21.26 -18.52
CA ILE A 21 21.24 -21.28 -17.08
C ILE A 21 21.54 -19.85 -16.56
N ALA A 22 22.32 -19.07 -17.35
CA ALA A 22 22.64 -17.70 -16.99
C ALA A 22 21.38 -16.80 -16.92
N LEU A 23 20.45 -16.94 -17.87
CA LEU A 23 19.19 -16.22 -17.88
C LEU A 23 18.28 -16.61 -16.70
N PHE A 24 18.18 -17.90 -16.39
CA PHE A 24 17.46 -18.37 -15.22
C PHE A 24 18.08 -17.86 -13.91
N GLY A 25 19.42 -17.89 -13.80
CA GLY A 25 20.13 -17.37 -12.63
C GLY A 25 19.96 -15.87 -12.45
N ALA A 26 20.03 -15.10 -13.54
CA ALA A 26 19.79 -13.66 -13.51
C ALA A 26 18.32 -13.34 -13.17
N GLY A 27 17.36 -14.05 -13.78
CA GLY A 27 15.93 -13.90 -13.50
C GLY A 27 15.61 -14.23 -12.04
N TRP A 28 16.21 -15.30 -11.50
CA TRP A 28 16.06 -15.69 -10.10
C TRP A 28 16.61 -14.66 -9.12
N ASN A 29 17.76 -14.04 -9.45
CA ASN A 29 18.35 -12.98 -8.62
C ASN A 29 17.51 -11.71 -8.64
N VAL A 30 16.94 -11.32 -9.79
CA VAL A 30 16.00 -10.21 -9.90
C VAL A 30 14.71 -10.52 -9.14
N TYR A 31 14.17 -11.73 -9.30
CA TYR A 31 12.96 -12.17 -8.60
C TYR A 31 13.13 -12.14 -7.07
N ARG A 32 14.29 -12.54 -6.55
CA ARG A 32 14.60 -12.45 -5.11
C ARG A 32 14.74 -11.02 -4.58
N ARG A 33 15.04 -10.05 -5.45
CA ARG A 33 15.20 -8.64 -5.08
C ARG A 33 13.93 -7.81 -5.29
N LEU A 34 12.95 -8.33 -6.00
CA LEU A 34 11.63 -7.72 -6.02
C LEU A 34 11.07 -7.77 -4.60
N PRO A 35 10.63 -6.63 -4.02
CA PRO A 35 9.89 -6.66 -2.77
C PRO A 35 8.69 -7.57 -3.01
N GLY A 36 8.68 -8.70 -2.29
CA GLY A 36 7.74 -9.77 -2.55
C GLY A 36 6.31 -9.30 -2.35
N ASP A 37 5.60 -9.06 -3.44
CA ASP A 37 4.20 -9.35 -3.47
C ASP A 37 4.14 -10.88 -3.40
N ASP A 38 3.75 -11.42 -2.25
CA ASP A 38 3.58 -12.84 -2.00
C ASP A 38 2.59 -13.45 -3.01
N PHE A 39 3.09 -13.76 -4.20
CA PHE A 39 2.46 -14.70 -5.10
C PHE A 39 2.71 -16.11 -4.53
N SER A 40 1.95 -16.48 -3.52
CA SER A 40 1.88 -17.85 -3.05
C SER A 40 1.10 -18.67 -4.08
N LEU A 41 1.81 -19.16 -5.11
CA LEU A 41 1.28 -20.09 -6.11
C LEU A 41 1.04 -21.51 -5.54
N PHE A 42 1.41 -21.78 -4.31
CA PHE A 42 1.15 -23.06 -3.65
C PHE A 42 0.48 -22.84 -2.31
N GLY A 43 -0.80 -23.18 -2.29
CA GLY A 43 -1.70 -23.08 -1.17
C GLY A 43 -1.19 -23.81 0.08
N GLY A 44 -0.81 -23.05 1.02
CA GLY A 44 -0.83 -23.38 2.43
C GLY A 44 -1.32 -22.11 3.10
N ALA A 45 -2.59 -22.07 3.44
CA ALA A 45 -3.20 -20.94 4.14
C ALA A 45 -2.61 -20.83 5.56
N ARG A 46 -1.35 -20.36 5.66
CA ARG A 46 -0.96 -19.63 6.85
C ARG A 46 -1.74 -18.33 6.77
N GLN A 47 -2.74 -18.19 7.61
CA GLN A 47 -3.35 -16.89 7.85
C GLN A 47 -2.19 -15.92 8.11
N PRO A 48 -2.00 -14.90 7.27
CA PRO A 48 -0.95 -13.93 7.51
C PRO A 48 -1.21 -13.36 8.90
N TYR A 49 -0.23 -13.46 9.78
CA TYR A 49 -0.32 -12.88 11.11
C TYR A 49 -0.69 -11.41 10.91
N ALA A 50 -1.82 -11.00 11.49
CA ALA A 50 -2.22 -9.61 11.43
C ALA A 50 -1.10 -8.76 12.05
N THR A 51 -0.68 -7.73 11.31
CA THR A 51 0.29 -6.75 11.81
C THR A 51 -0.48 -5.70 12.58
N GLU A 52 0.00 -5.36 13.77
CA GLU A 52 -0.52 -4.26 14.54
C GLU A 52 -0.02 -2.94 13.93
N LEU A 53 -0.92 -2.18 13.32
CA LEU A 53 -0.63 -0.85 12.79
C LEU A 53 -1.03 0.19 13.82
N ARG A 54 -0.04 0.82 14.43
CA ARG A 54 -0.23 1.94 15.34
C ARG A 54 -0.16 3.25 14.57
N ILE A 55 -1.19 4.05 14.68
CA ILE A 55 -1.28 5.37 14.07
C ILE A 55 -1.21 6.39 15.19
N VAL A 56 -0.27 7.31 15.10
CA VAL A 56 0.00 8.31 16.13
C VAL A 56 -0.09 9.69 15.50
N ARG A 57 -0.97 10.54 16.04
CA ARG A 57 -1.03 11.95 15.69
C ARG A 57 -0.01 12.73 16.50
N ARG A 58 0.90 13.42 15.84
CA ARG A 58 1.78 14.40 16.46
C ARG A 58 1.23 15.81 16.23
N THR A 59 0.96 16.49 17.32
CA THR A 59 0.56 17.91 17.33
C THR A 59 1.76 18.73 17.75
N GLU A 60 2.09 19.76 17.00
CA GLU A 60 3.11 20.71 17.44
C GLU A 60 2.57 21.59 18.57
N PRO A 61 3.43 22.01 19.54
CA PRO A 61 2.98 22.77 20.73
C PRO A 61 2.29 24.10 20.42
N ASN A 62 2.52 24.66 19.23
CA ASN A 62 1.94 25.92 18.77
C ASN A 62 0.74 25.75 17.81
N GLU A 63 0.36 24.54 17.51
CA GLU A 63 -0.76 24.28 16.63
C GLU A 63 -2.03 24.22 17.48
N ASN A 64 -2.99 25.11 17.19
CA ASN A 64 -4.38 24.98 17.67
C ASN A 64 -4.96 23.72 16.99
N ALA A 65 -4.45 22.57 17.40
CA ALA A 65 -4.84 21.32 16.82
C ALA A 65 -6.33 21.09 17.05
N PRO A 66 -7.05 20.69 16.03
CA PRO A 66 -8.44 20.33 16.19
C PRO A 66 -8.55 19.21 17.24
N GLN A 67 -9.10 19.54 18.40
CA GLN A 67 -9.49 18.55 19.41
C GLN A 67 -10.83 17.96 18.96
N GLY A 68 -10.78 17.02 18.03
CA GLY A 68 -11.95 16.23 17.69
C GLY A 68 -11.82 14.89 18.35
N ASP A 69 -12.66 14.60 19.31
CA ASP A 69 -12.67 13.33 20.07
C ASP A 69 -13.03 12.11 19.23
N ASP A 70 -13.27 12.24 17.92
CA ASP A 70 -13.75 11.14 17.08
C ASP A 70 -13.18 11.19 15.65
N ALA A 71 -11.86 11.27 15.54
CA ALA A 71 -11.22 11.21 14.23
C ALA A 71 -11.15 9.75 13.74
N ALA A 72 -12.03 9.43 12.82
CA ALA A 72 -11.99 8.12 12.16
C ALA A 72 -10.78 8.01 11.23
N VAL A 73 -10.01 6.95 11.38
CA VAL A 73 -8.93 6.57 10.48
C VAL A 73 -9.38 5.37 9.68
N LYS A 74 -9.32 5.47 8.36
CA LYS A 74 -9.66 4.39 7.43
C LYS A 74 -8.42 3.91 6.71
N LEU A 75 -8.25 2.62 6.64
CA LEU A 75 -7.20 1.96 5.89
C LEU A 75 -7.78 1.31 4.64
N TYR A 76 -7.27 1.68 3.49
CA TYR A 76 -7.70 1.16 2.21
C TYR A 76 -6.61 0.26 1.61
N PRO A 77 -6.98 -0.90 1.04
CA PRO A 77 -6.03 -1.78 0.36
C PRO A 77 -5.67 -1.30 -1.05
N ILE A 78 -6.14 -0.13 -1.46
CA ILE A 78 -5.92 0.48 -2.77
C ILE A 78 -5.50 1.94 -2.64
N ASP A 79 -4.86 2.49 -3.67
CA ASP A 79 -4.52 3.91 -3.75
C ASP A 79 -5.78 4.76 -3.92
N VAL A 80 -6.25 5.34 -2.82
CA VAL A 80 -7.45 6.20 -2.80
C VAL A 80 -7.25 7.49 -3.62
N ALA A 81 -6.02 8.03 -3.67
CA ALA A 81 -5.74 9.23 -4.43
C ALA A 81 -5.76 8.96 -5.95
N ALA A 82 -5.23 7.83 -6.38
CA ALA A 82 -5.34 7.40 -7.77
C ALA A 82 -6.79 7.09 -8.16
N ALA A 83 -7.52 6.38 -7.29
CA ALA A 83 -8.94 6.08 -7.48
C ALA A 83 -9.80 7.35 -7.58
N GLN A 84 -9.49 8.39 -6.79
CA GLN A 84 -10.18 9.68 -6.88
C GLN A 84 -9.93 10.37 -8.22
N ARG A 85 -8.69 10.36 -8.71
CA ARG A 85 -8.36 10.94 -10.03
C ARG A 85 -9.07 10.21 -11.15
N GLU A 86 -9.08 8.89 -11.10
CA GLU A 86 -9.78 8.05 -12.08
C GLU A 86 -11.29 8.32 -12.08
N TYR A 87 -11.91 8.33 -10.90
CA TYR A 87 -13.33 8.65 -10.74
C TYR A 87 -13.71 10.00 -11.34
N ASN A 88 -12.87 11.02 -11.09
CA ASN A 88 -13.10 12.37 -11.61
C ASN A 88 -12.90 12.45 -13.15
N SER A 89 -12.01 11.62 -13.70
CA SER A 89 -11.74 11.63 -15.16
C SER A 89 -12.81 10.91 -15.97
N GLU A 90 -13.42 9.89 -15.42
CA GLU A 90 -14.36 9.03 -16.16
C GLU A 90 -15.81 9.52 -16.20
N ARG A 91 -16.15 10.66 -15.58
CA ARG A 91 -17.50 11.28 -15.54
C ARG A 91 -18.63 10.23 -15.47
N ARG A 92 -18.57 9.31 -14.56
CA ARG A 92 -19.59 8.27 -14.36
C ARG A 92 -20.84 8.89 -13.73
N ALA A 93 -21.81 9.26 -14.57
CA ALA A 93 -23.06 9.83 -14.10
C ALA A 93 -23.79 8.83 -13.17
N GLY A 94 -24.12 9.29 -11.95
CA GLY A 94 -24.92 8.52 -10.99
C GLY A 94 -24.16 7.56 -10.07
N LEU A 95 -22.87 7.29 -10.28
CA LEU A 95 -22.08 6.47 -9.37
C LEU A 95 -21.45 7.34 -8.26
N ARG A 96 -21.67 7.00 -7.00
CA ARG A 96 -21.02 7.68 -5.87
C ARG A 96 -19.58 7.20 -5.70
N PHE A 97 -18.70 8.07 -5.23
CA PHE A 97 -17.28 7.74 -5.05
C PHE A 97 -17.06 6.54 -4.11
N GLU A 98 -17.83 6.43 -3.02
CA GLU A 98 -17.75 5.30 -2.10
C GLU A 98 -18.11 3.97 -2.77
N GLU A 99 -19.06 4.00 -3.70
CA GLU A 99 -19.45 2.82 -4.45
C GLU A 99 -18.39 2.43 -5.48
N PHE A 100 -17.81 3.43 -6.15
CA PHE A 100 -16.66 3.23 -7.02
C PHE A 100 -15.47 2.60 -6.26
N LEU A 101 -15.13 3.11 -5.07
CA LEU A 101 -14.10 2.54 -4.22
C LEU A 101 -14.41 1.08 -3.86
N ARG A 102 -15.66 0.78 -3.50
CA ARG A 102 -16.09 -0.57 -3.16
C ARG A 102 -15.92 -1.53 -4.34
N GLN A 103 -16.29 -1.11 -5.54
CA GLN A 103 -16.07 -1.91 -6.75
C GLN A 103 -14.58 -2.16 -7.01
N ARG A 104 -13.74 -1.15 -6.82
CA ARG A 104 -12.28 -1.27 -6.99
C ARG A 104 -11.62 -2.17 -5.96
N MET A 105 -12.09 -2.16 -4.73
CA MET A 105 -11.59 -3.03 -3.66
C MET A 105 -12.00 -4.49 -3.83
N GLY A 106 -13.06 -4.77 -4.59
CA GLY A 106 -13.56 -6.11 -4.81
C GLY A 106 -13.97 -6.81 -3.52
N ARG A 107 -13.27 -7.89 -3.15
CA ARG A 107 -13.55 -8.64 -1.91
C ARG A 107 -12.88 -8.04 -0.67
N GLN A 108 -11.93 -7.15 -0.85
CA GLN A 108 -11.24 -6.49 0.26
C GLN A 108 -12.11 -5.38 0.83
N GLN A 109 -12.09 -5.23 2.15
CA GLN A 109 -12.84 -4.19 2.84
C GLN A 109 -11.88 -3.22 3.51
N PRO A 110 -12.24 -1.93 3.60
CA PRO A 110 -11.47 -0.97 4.38
C PRO A 110 -11.52 -1.36 5.87
N ARG A 111 -10.42 -1.10 6.57
CA ARG A 111 -10.36 -1.22 8.03
C ARG A 111 -10.55 0.16 8.63
N THR A 112 -11.29 0.24 9.72
CA THR A 112 -11.55 1.51 10.39
C THR A 112 -11.05 1.42 11.83
N GLY A 113 -10.40 2.48 12.29
CA GLY A 113 -10.06 2.71 13.68
C GLY A 113 -10.42 4.13 14.07
N HIS A 114 -10.38 4.44 15.36
CA HIS A 114 -10.65 5.76 15.92
C HIS A 114 -9.42 6.21 16.70
N LEU A 115 -9.02 7.46 16.54
CA LEU A 115 -7.99 8.05 17.38
C LEU A 115 -8.56 8.28 18.77
N ASP A 116 -7.85 7.84 19.77
CA ASP A 116 -8.20 8.10 21.17
C ASP A 116 -7.88 9.56 21.59
N ALA A 117 -8.14 9.90 22.84
CA ALA A 117 -7.84 11.22 23.41
C ALA A 117 -6.34 11.60 23.36
N ARG A 118 -5.44 10.62 23.20
CA ARG A 118 -4.00 10.85 23.01
C ARG A 118 -3.63 11.03 21.54
N GLY A 119 -4.59 10.85 20.63
CA GLY A 119 -4.35 10.87 19.19
C GLY A 119 -3.73 9.56 18.68
N GLU A 120 -3.99 8.44 19.33
CA GLU A 120 -3.48 7.13 18.94
C GLU A 120 -4.61 6.20 18.49
N ALA A 121 -4.35 5.40 17.46
CA ALA A 121 -5.23 4.32 17.03
C ALA A 121 -4.41 3.07 16.73
N THR A 122 -4.94 1.91 17.09
CA THR A 122 -4.33 0.61 16.78
C THR A 122 -5.30 -0.19 15.92
N ILE A 123 -4.83 -0.66 14.77
CA ILE A 123 -5.65 -1.40 13.82
C ILE A 123 -4.87 -2.64 13.36
N ASN A 124 -5.48 -3.81 13.48
CA ASN A 124 -4.90 -5.04 12.97
C ASN A 124 -5.20 -5.21 11.48
N VAL A 125 -4.15 -5.29 10.67
CA VAL A 125 -4.23 -5.41 9.22
C VAL A 125 -3.32 -6.53 8.70
N PRO A 126 -3.71 -7.23 7.63
CA PRO A 126 -2.81 -8.16 6.95
C PRO A 126 -1.58 -7.44 6.42
N PRO A 127 -0.43 -8.12 6.31
CA PRO A 127 0.73 -7.57 5.63
C PRO A 127 0.40 -7.17 4.20
N GLY A 128 1.03 -6.09 3.70
CA GLY A 128 0.82 -5.58 2.36
C GLY A 128 0.82 -4.06 2.27
N ARG A 129 0.46 -3.55 1.10
CA ARG A 129 0.37 -2.11 0.86
C ARG A 129 -1.01 -1.60 1.25
N TRP A 130 -1.03 -0.61 2.12
CA TRP A 130 -2.24 0.03 2.61
C TRP A 130 -2.14 1.55 2.42
N TRP A 131 -3.30 2.20 2.38
CA TRP A 131 -3.41 3.65 2.36
C TRP A 131 -4.16 4.11 3.59
N VAL A 132 -3.47 4.90 4.42
CA VAL A 132 -4.07 5.54 5.58
C VAL A 132 -4.82 6.79 5.11
N HIS A 133 -6.09 6.85 5.37
CA HIS A 133 -6.92 8.03 5.15
C HIS A 133 -7.50 8.47 6.51
N ALA A 134 -7.07 9.63 6.96
CA ALA A 134 -7.58 10.24 8.17
C ALA A 134 -8.07 11.65 7.86
N LYS A 135 -9.18 12.04 8.47
CA LYS A 135 -9.72 13.38 8.38
C LYS A 135 -9.97 13.88 9.80
N LEU A 136 -9.44 15.03 10.09
CA LEU A 136 -9.61 15.71 11.35
C LEU A 136 -10.22 17.07 11.10
N SER A 137 -11.40 17.32 11.67
CA SER A 137 -12.10 18.59 11.55
C SER A 137 -12.09 19.27 12.91
N GLY A 138 -11.51 20.45 12.99
CA GLY A 138 -11.52 21.29 14.18
C GLY A 138 -12.20 22.62 13.90
N ALA A 139 -12.35 23.44 14.94
CA ALA A 139 -13.08 24.71 14.87
C ALA A 139 -12.53 25.71 13.86
N GLN A 140 -11.22 25.65 13.55
CA GLN A 140 -10.55 26.62 12.66
C GLN A 140 -9.79 25.96 11.51
N GLN A 141 -9.61 24.65 11.53
CA GLN A 141 -8.79 23.96 10.56
C GLN A 141 -9.29 22.54 10.31
N GLU A 142 -9.29 22.15 9.04
CA GLU A 142 -9.51 20.78 8.60
C GLU A 142 -8.20 20.22 8.05
N MET A 143 -7.79 19.05 8.53
CA MET A 143 -6.63 18.33 8.02
C MET A 143 -7.04 16.98 7.47
N THR A 144 -6.47 16.62 6.33
CA THR A 144 -6.67 15.31 5.71
C THR A 144 -5.32 14.68 5.42
N TRP A 145 -5.18 13.42 5.78
CA TRP A 145 -4.00 12.62 5.45
C TRP A 145 -4.36 11.52 4.46
N ARG A 146 -3.46 11.27 3.52
CA ARG A 146 -3.53 10.17 2.54
C ARG A 146 -2.13 9.62 2.35
N LEU A 147 -1.74 8.67 3.20
CA LEU A 147 -0.37 8.17 3.28
C LEU A 147 -0.30 6.72 2.83
N PRO A 148 0.59 6.38 1.88
CA PRO A 148 0.90 5.00 1.55
C PRO A 148 1.71 4.38 2.69
N VAL A 149 1.35 3.17 3.10
CA VAL A 149 2.03 2.43 4.15
C VAL A 149 2.27 1.00 3.68
N ASN A 150 3.50 0.55 3.77
CA ASN A 150 3.82 -0.86 3.61
C ASN A 150 3.82 -1.51 4.99
N VAL A 151 2.83 -2.36 5.22
CA VAL A 151 2.64 -3.07 6.48
C VAL A 151 3.37 -4.40 6.40
N ALA A 152 4.41 -4.56 7.23
CA ALA A 152 5.21 -5.76 7.33
C ALA A 152 5.67 -5.97 8.77
N GLY A 153 5.86 -7.25 9.15
CA GLY A 153 6.28 -7.61 10.50
C GLY A 153 5.12 -7.69 11.49
N ARG A 154 5.42 -7.60 12.78
CA ARG A 154 4.44 -7.73 13.86
C ARG A 154 3.77 -6.40 14.20
N GLU A 155 4.54 -5.32 14.12
CA GLU A 155 4.11 -3.97 14.49
C GLU A 155 4.66 -2.96 13.47
N ARG A 156 3.86 -1.94 13.17
CA ARG A 156 4.26 -0.79 12.34
C ARG A 156 3.63 0.47 12.89
N THR A 157 4.42 1.54 13.03
CA THR A 157 3.91 2.85 13.44
C THR A 157 3.87 3.81 12.26
N VAL A 158 2.79 4.60 12.17
CA VAL A 158 2.58 5.68 11.20
C VAL A 158 2.28 6.96 11.96
N GLU A 159 3.03 8.00 11.67
CA GLU A 159 2.83 9.30 12.26
C GLU A 159 2.00 10.19 11.34
N LEU A 160 1.00 10.85 11.90
CA LEU A 160 0.20 11.88 11.25
C LEU A 160 0.63 13.24 11.84
N ASN A 161 1.23 14.08 11.03
CA ASN A 161 1.69 15.41 11.43
C ASN A 161 1.28 16.45 10.38
N ALA A 162 1.54 17.71 10.68
CA ALA A 162 1.19 18.80 9.80
C ALA A 162 2.00 18.78 8.49
N GLU A 163 3.23 18.26 8.50
CA GLU A 163 4.12 18.22 7.32
C GLU A 163 3.66 17.20 6.29
N ASN A 164 3.13 16.04 6.74
CA ASN A 164 2.67 14.97 5.87
C ASN A 164 1.16 15.01 5.57
N ALA A 165 0.46 16.07 5.98
CA ALA A 165 -0.94 16.27 5.64
C ALA A 165 -1.11 16.54 4.14
N TYR A 166 -2.08 15.85 3.53
CA TYR A 166 -2.41 16.01 2.10
C TYR A 166 -3.07 17.36 1.81
N THR A 167 -3.98 17.79 2.68
CA THR A 167 -4.66 19.10 2.60
C THR A 167 -4.79 19.71 3.96
N ARG A 168 -4.61 21.04 4.01
CA ARG A 168 -4.92 21.90 5.16
C ARG A 168 -5.89 22.95 4.67
N ALA A 169 -7.11 22.93 5.11
CA ALA A 169 -8.11 23.94 4.78
C ALA A 169 -8.51 24.69 6.07
N LYS A 170 -8.64 26.01 5.97
CA LYS A 170 -9.25 26.78 7.06
C LYS A 170 -10.74 26.51 7.04
N SER A 171 -11.32 26.15 8.19
CA SER A 171 -12.76 26.13 8.39
C SER A 171 -13.21 27.57 8.57
N PHE A 172 -14.15 28.01 7.74
CA PHE A 172 -14.81 29.31 7.87
C PHE A 172 -16.12 29.15 8.61
#